data_bab3aaf11b5a7921e70616640c5b8f59
#
_entry.id   bab3aaf11b5a7921e70616640c5b8f59
#
_cell.length_a   1.000
_cell.length_b   1.000
_cell.length_c   1.000
_cell.angle_alpha   90.00
_cell.angle_beta   90.00
_cell.angle_gamma   90.00
#
_symmetry.space_group_name_H-M   'P 1'
#
loop_
_entity.id
_entity.type
_entity.pdbx_description
1 polymer ?
#
loop_
_entity_poly.entity_id
_entity_poly.type
_entity_poly.pdbx_seq_one_letter_code
_entity_poly.pdbx_strand_id
1 'polypeptide(L)'
;MIVTIINKVRKMAKGFLPFYLFTLLPLLSSCSDYSDYNTVPSAGDQPSANKTLWENISSDQQLTKFTALANKCNFAAVLQSPRFFTVWAPVDNAVSDAEYNRLMASDSATILKQFMQQHMTEYNYPVSSALDSMTIVSLNAKHHPFTSASFDGFSYNAVNIPSTNGVMHKISGLSEFHNNLYENIDDLSGCDSIKNYIQKYDEYYLDVNASVIGPLRDGKQTYLDSVMKKRNNVIRTIMRADLEDEDSTFCMFIPNDKAWNGAYAAISPCYNYIPKLDYMDLSLKTSVASSTKATDAKAAKAAEADGELQDSLTRRNIVSNLVFSNCYQRNWPLFGKGSFAANDTAYTTSRNSLTDLQEMMNHTIATNEMSNGMTRTIDSLDYRSWQTYNPVIATAYPEKALKVTKLTSHSIPLDSLKGRDSLFAHVPKMFMQWLKPATSRFFQYVAVDSANIDGTTGKPEFNFALRNVRSTTYHIYVVTVPAQVEEPLADVKPYYLRFYLSWTDAANKQQYTVLPQGAKSTIEMTTDEGESTATMTYIGNPGCVNVFDLGEFTFPVCYYGLDAYPSLMMMHTKSYTSSSNRKKYDQQMRVAGVYLVPKDYNDIWANNE
;
A
#
# COMPACT_ATOMS: atom_id res chain seq x y z
N MET A 1 46.69 17.31 43.34
CA MET A 1 45.82 16.64 42.38
C MET A 1 44.47 16.22 42.98
N ILE A 2 44.41 15.70 44.21
CA ILE A 2 43.15 15.25 44.88
C ILE A 2 42.24 16.45 45.25
N VAL A 3 42.79 17.57 45.69
CA VAL A 3 42.01 18.79 46.09
C VAL A 3 41.31 19.45 44.87
N THR A 4 41.90 19.32 43.68
CA THR A 4 41.30 19.87 42.45
C THR A 4 40.11 19.06 41.94
N ILE A 5 40.12 17.74 42.21
CA ILE A 5 39.02 16.83 41.84
C ILE A 5 37.82 17.05 42.77
N ILE A 6 38.03 17.23 44.08
CA ILE A 6 36.99 17.47 45.07
C ILE A 6 36.26 18.81 44.80
N ASN A 7 36.99 19.86 44.41
CA ASN A 7 36.38 21.13 44.05
C ASN A 7 35.61 21.12 42.73
N LYS A 8 35.97 20.24 41.79
CA LYS A 8 35.22 20.04 40.52
C LYS A 8 33.93 19.27 40.76
N VAL A 9 33.95 18.28 41.66
CA VAL A 9 32.75 17.52 42.02
C VAL A 9 31.76 18.38 42.84
N ARG A 10 32.27 19.25 43.76
CA ARG A 10 31.42 20.21 44.47
C ARG A 10 30.81 21.29 43.57
N LYS A 11 31.45 21.71 42.47
CA LYS A 11 30.87 22.63 41.51
C LYS A 11 29.83 21.95 40.60
N MET A 12 29.98 20.66 40.28
CA MET A 12 28.97 19.90 39.55
C MET A 12 27.71 19.62 40.42
N ALA A 13 27.89 19.34 41.69
CA ALA A 13 26.74 19.11 42.59
C ALA A 13 25.86 20.34 42.83
N LYS A 14 26.43 21.57 42.75
CA LYS A 14 25.65 22.81 42.91
C LYS A 14 24.87 23.21 41.62
N GLY A 15 25.23 22.69 40.44
CA GLY A 15 24.51 22.94 39.20
C GLY A 15 23.36 21.97 38.91
N PHE A 16 23.37 20.80 39.57
CA PHE A 16 22.36 19.75 39.32
C PHE A 16 21.18 19.78 40.30
N LEU A 17 21.32 20.43 41.45
CA LEU A 17 20.25 20.47 42.48
C LEU A 17 18.97 21.18 42.01
N PRO A 18 19.01 22.34 41.29
CA PRO A 18 17.79 22.94 40.78
C PRO A 18 17.16 22.16 39.60
N PHE A 19 17.93 21.37 38.88
CA PHE A 19 17.39 20.57 37.76
C PHE A 19 16.62 19.34 38.25
N TYR A 20 17.07 18.69 39.29
CA TYR A 20 16.33 17.58 39.96
C TYR A 20 15.07 18.06 40.66
N LEU A 21 15.05 19.27 41.22
CA LEU A 21 13.86 19.83 41.82
C LEU A 21 12.79 20.21 40.78
N PHE A 22 13.22 20.61 39.57
CA PHE A 22 12.30 20.94 38.48
C PHE A 22 11.75 19.71 37.74
N THR A 23 12.46 18.58 37.73
CA THR A 23 11.98 17.30 37.18
C THR A 23 11.12 16.49 38.14
N LEU A 24 11.17 16.79 39.46
CA LEU A 24 10.31 16.18 40.45
C LEU A 24 8.96 16.92 40.64
N LEU A 25 8.85 18.20 40.28
CA LEU A 25 7.58 18.91 40.31
C LEU A 25 6.47 18.35 39.39
N PRO A 26 6.74 17.93 38.14
CA PRO A 26 5.69 17.31 37.33
C PRO A 26 5.28 15.91 37.81
N LEU A 27 6.12 15.22 38.57
CA LEU A 27 5.76 13.92 39.14
C LEU A 27 4.80 14.04 40.34
N LEU A 28 4.76 15.21 41.01
CA LEU A 28 3.81 15.47 42.07
C LEU A 28 2.47 16.01 41.55
N SER A 29 2.43 16.62 40.37
CA SER A 29 1.19 17.04 39.73
C SER A 29 0.48 15.91 39.00
N SER A 30 1.17 14.82 38.63
CA SER A 30 0.52 13.66 38.04
C SER A 30 -0.35 12.86 38.99
N CYS A 31 -0.20 13.07 40.32
CA CYS A 31 -1.10 12.47 41.31
C CYS A 31 -2.42 13.24 41.50
N SER A 32 -2.51 14.51 41.04
CA SER A 32 -3.79 15.24 41.11
C SER A 32 -4.75 14.79 40.00
N ASP A 33 -4.22 14.47 38.83
CA ASP A 33 -5.05 13.97 37.73
C ASP A 33 -5.73 12.63 38.06
N TYR A 34 -5.04 11.74 38.77
CA TYR A 34 -5.63 10.48 39.21
C TYR A 34 -6.81 10.67 40.18
N SER A 35 -6.74 11.63 41.09
CA SER A 35 -7.84 11.94 42.01
C SER A 35 -9.01 12.60 41.28
N ASP A 36 -8.76 13.43 40.26
CA ASP A 36 -9.81 14.14 39.52
C ASP A 36 -10.65 13.17 38.67
N TYR A 37 -10.03 12.14 38.10
CA TYR A 37 -10.72 11.09 37.33
C TYR A 37 -11.35 10.00 38.20
N ASN A 38 -10.96 9.87 39.47
CA ASN A 38 -11.45 8.83 40.37
C ASN A 38 -12.27 9.40 41.57
N THR A 39 -12.49 10.71 41.62
CA THR A 39 -13.43 11.29 42.59
C THR A 39 -14.86 11.03 42.15
N VAL A 40 -15.60 10.32 42.94
CA VAL A 40 -17.05 10.24 42.79
C VAL A 40 -17.60 11.68 42.92
N PRO A 41 -18.39 12.19 41.97
CA PRO A 41 -19.03 13.48 42.08
C PRO A 41 -19.70 13.58 43.46
N SER A 42 -19.48 14.67 44.18
CA SER A 42 -20.00 14.83 45.56
C SER A 42 -21.51 14.56 45.53
N ALA A 43 -21.87 13.42 46.04
CA ALA A 43 -23.16 12.81 45.79
C ALA A 43 -24.28 13.44 46.60
N GLY A 44 -23.97 14.39 47.43
CA GLY A 44 -24.94 14.83 48.44
C GLY A 44 -25.45 13.62 49.23
N ASP A 45 -26.63 13.72 49.78
CA ASP A 45 -27.27 12.62 50.52
C ASP A 45 -27.95 11.57 49.62
N GLN A 46 -27.41 11.29 48.39
CA GLN A 46 -28.00 10.27 47.52
C GLN A 46 -27.73 8.85 48.08
N PRO A 47 -28.78 8.04 48.33
CA PRO A 47 -28.60 6.68 48.87
C PRO A 47 -27.75 5.76 47.96
N SER A 48 -27.67 6.05 46.65
CA SER A 48 -26.87 5.32 45.68
C SER A 48 -25.37 5.46 45.92
N ALA A 49 -24.91 6.57 46.49
CA ALA A 49 -23.49 6.83 46.72
C ALA A 49 -22.81 5.84 47.68
N ASN A 50 -23.58 5.18 48.52
CA ASN A 50 -23.09 4.18 49.47
C ASN A 50 -23.18 2.74 48.93
N LYS A 51 -23.57 2.57 47.67
CA LYS A 51 -23.71 1.28 46.99
C LYS A 51 -22.68 1.15 45.88
N THR A 52 -22.30 -0.09 45.56
CA THR A 52 -21.52 -0.39 44.37
C THR A 52 -22.35 -0.19 43.08
N LEU A 53 -21.70 -0.12 41.93
CA LEU A 53 -22.38 -0.12 40.63
C LEU A 53 -23.32 -1.30 40.51
N TRP A 54 -22.89 -2.50 40.90
CA TRP A 54 -23.73 -3.69 40.87
C TRP A 54 -24.99 -3.57 41.75
N GLU A 55 -24.85 -3.09 42.98
CA GLU A 55 -26.00 -2.92 43.88
C GLU A 55 -27.00 -1.89 43.36
N ASN A 56 -26.53 -0.82 42.73
CA ASN A 56 -27.39 0.18 42.08
C ASN A 56 -28.11 -0.40 40.87
N ILE A 57 -27.37 -1.10 39.98
CA ILE A 57 -27.93 -1.72 38.75
C ILE A 57 -28.94 -2.82 39.11
N SER A 58 -28.55 -3.75 40.01
CA SER A 58 -29.39 -4.92 40.32
C SER A 58 -30.66 -4.57 41.14
N SER A 59 -30.66 -3.42 41.83
CA SER A 59 -31.85 -2.93 42.53
C SER A 59 -32.75 -2.03 41.68
N ASP A 60 -32.35 -1.63 40.48
CA ASP A 60 -33.12 -0.76 39.60
C ASP A 60 -34.11 -1.57 38.75
N GLN A 61 -35.42 -1.28 38.91
CA GLN A 61 -36.49 -1.96 38.17
C GLN A 61 -36.52 -1.67 36.67
N GLN A 62 -35.78 -0.65 36.19
CA GLN A 62 -35.67 -0.29 34.80
C GLN A 62 -34.46 -0.97 34.08
N LEU A 63 -33.64 -1.73 34.81
CA LEU A 63 -32.39 -2.35 34.35
C LEU A 63 -32.42 -3.88 34.50
N THR A 64 -33.61 -4.51 34.44
CA THR A 64 -33.75 -5.94 34.65
C THR A 64 -33.08 -6.77 33.56
N LYS A 65 -33.16 -6.33 32.30
CA LYS A 65 -32.47 -6.95 31.15
C LYS A 65 -30.94 -6.83 31.29
N PHE A 66 -30.45 -5.64 31.66
CA PHE A 66 -29.02 -5.41 31.91
C PHE A 66 -28.50 -6.33 33.03
N THR A 67 -29.23 -6.40 34.11
CA THR A 67 -28.90 -7.27 35.25
C THR A 67 -28.86 -8.74 34.88
N ALA A 68 -29.81 -9.21 34.09
CA ALA A 68 -29.86 -10.59 33.61
C ALA A 68 -28.65 -10.95 32.73
N LEU A 69 -28.30 -10.07 31.77
CA LEU A 69 -27.13 -10.24 30.90
C LEU A 69 -25.81 -10.22 31.68
N ALA A 70 -25.67 -9.29 32.63
CA ALA A 70 -24.49 -9.21 33.50
C ALA A 70 -24.29 -10.49 34.33
N ASN A 71 -25.39 -11.05 34.87
CA ASN A 71 -25.35 -12.31 35.61
C ASN A 71 -24.95 -13.48 34.68
N LYS A 72 -25.51 -13.53 33.50
CA LYS A 72 -25.24 -14.63 32.55
C LYS A 72 -23.76 -14.69 32.11
N CYS A 73 -23.09 -13.54 31.96
CA CYS A 73 -21.67 -13.51 31.61
C CYS A 73 -20.74 -13.36 32.82
N ASN A 74 -21.24 -13.56 34.06
CA ASN A 74 -20.49 -13.44 35.31
C ASN A 74 -19.83 -12.08 35.54
N PHE A 75 -20.38 -11.01 34.95
CA PHE A 75 -19.82 -9.66 35.02
C PHE A 75 -20.18 -8.91 36.29
N ALA A 76 -21.12 -9.42 37.07
CA ALA A 76 -21.51 -8.86 38.38
C ALA A 76 -20.31 -8.66 39.34
N ALA A 77 -19.35 -9.59 39.32
CA ALA A 77 -18.13 -9.49 40.15
C ALA A 77 -17.24 -8.30 39.75
N VAL A 78 -17.17 -7.97 38.44
CA VAL A 78 -16.43 -6.80 37.93
C VAL A 78 -17.10 -5.51 38.40
N LEU A 79 -18.43 -5.42 38.33
CA LEU A 79 -19.22 -4.27 38.77
C LEU A 79 -19.24 -4.08 40.29
N GLN A 80 -18.83 -5.11 41.08
CA GLN A 80 -18.62 -5.05 42.53
C GLN A 80 -17.17 -4.72 42.89
N SER A 81 -16.24 -4.82 41.97
CA SER A 81 -14.82 -4.62 42.22
C SER A 81 -14.52 -3.17 42.65
N PRO A 82 -13.38 -2.92 43.35
CA PRO A 82 -13.01 -1.55 43.72
C PRO A 82 -12.47 -0.69 42.56
N ARG A 83 -12.50 -1.22 41.33
CA ARG A 83 -12.10 -0.46 40.15
C ARG A 83 -13.20 0.52 39.78
N PHE A 84 -12.80 1.71 39.32
CA PHE A 84 -13.73 2.76 38.92
C PHE A 84 -14.15 2.59 37.47
N PHE A 85 -15.48 2.61 37.25
CA PHE A 85 -16.07 2.54 35.91
C PHE A 85 -17.16 3.62 35.72
N THR A 86 -17.34 4.02 34.50
CA THR A 86 -18.57 4.68 34.03
C THR A 86 -19.42 3.68 33.28
N VAL A 87 -20.69 3.57 33.62
CA VAL A 87 -21.65 2.67 32.98
C VAL A 87 -22.76 3.50 32.32
N TRP A 88 -22.99 3.32 31.03
CA TRP A 88 -24.16 3.84 30.31
C TRP A 88 -25.17 2.70 30.14
N ALA A 89 -26.02 2.52 31.14
CA ALA A 89 -26.98 1.42 31.18
C ALA A 89 -28.23 1.70 30.33
N PRO A 90 -28.47 0.96 29.25
CA PRO A 90 -29.73 1.06 28.51
C PRO A 90 -30.88 0.55 29.37
N VAL A 91 -31.95 1.35 29.46
CA VAL A 91 -33.16 0.94 30.19
C VAL A 91 -33.86 -0.21 29.46
N ASP A 92 -34.69 -0.99 30.16
CA ASP A 92 -35.33 -2.20 29.61
C ASP A 92 -36.08 -1.95 28.30
N ASN A 93 -36.74 -0.78 28.17
CA ASN A 93 -37.43 -0.39 26.94
C ASN A 93 -36.48 -0.02 25.79
N ALA A 94 -35.22 0.27 26.08
CA ALA A 94 -34.17 0.56 25.08
C ALA A 94 -33.63 -0.71 24.41
N VAL A 95 -33.77 -1.85 25.06
CA VAL A 95 -33.31 -3.15 24.55
C VAL A 95 -34.53 -3.92 24.04
N SER A 96 -34.65 -4.12 22.73
CA SER A 96 -35.76 -4.89 22.15
C SER A 96 -35.75 -6.34 22.66
N ASP A 97 -36.94 -6.98 22.71
CA ASP A 97 -37.01 -8.38 23.13
C ASP A 97 -36.28 -9.31 22.16
N ALA A 98 -36.24 -9.00 20.88
CA ALA A 98 -35.50 -9.75 19.89
C ALA A 98 -33.99 -9.73 20.19
N GLU A 99 -33.44 -8.54 20.44
CA GLU A 99 -32.01 -8.38 20.78
C GLU A 99 -31.67 -8.97 22.14
N TYR A 100 -32.51 -8.77 23.15
CA TYR A 100 -32.34 -9.41 24.44
C TYR A 100 -32.29 -10.93 24.34
N ASN A 101 -33.22 -11.54 23.59
CA ASN A 101 -33.27 -12.97 23.39
C ASN A 101 -32.06 -13.48 22.59
N ARG A 102 -31.59 -12.72 21.59
CA ARG A 102 -30.37 -13.01 20.83
C ARG A 102 -29.16 -13.07 21.76
N LEU A 103 -28.97 -12.05 22.59
CA LEU A 103 -27.87 -12.00 23.57
C LEU A 103 -28.02 -13.11 24.62
N MET A 104 -29.24 -13.35 25.12
CA MET A 104 -29.48 -14.45 26.06
C MET A 104 -29.28 -15.84 25.44
N ALA A 105 -29.31 -16.00 24.13
CA ALA A 105 -28.96 -17.25 23.45
C ALA A 105 -27.46 -17.38 23.17
N SER A 106 -26.72 -16.27 23.19
CA SER A 106 -25.27 -16.22 22.90
C SER A 106 -24.44 -16.74 24.08
N ASP A 107 -23.15 -17.02 23.81
CA ASP A 107 -22.17 -17.35 24.84
C ASP A 107 -21.77 -16.14 25.69
N SER A 108 -21.10 -16.40 26.81
CA SER A 108 -20.68 -15.35 27.76
C SER A 108 -19.68 -14.35 27.15
N ALA A 109 -18.80 -14.78 26.25
CA ALA A 109 -17.82 -13.92 25.61
C ALA A 109 -18.49 -12.92 24.66
N THR A 110 -19.49 -13.38 23.90
CA THR A 110 -20.32 -12.53 23.02
C THR A 110 -21.08 -11.48 23.83
N ILE A 111 -21.75 -11.86 24.91
CA ILE A 111 -22.47 -10.92 25.77
C ILE A 111 -21.51 -9.90 26.38
N LEU A 112 -20.36 -10.38 26.87
CA LEU A 112 -19.33 -9.52 27.45
C LEU A 112 -18.87 -8.47 26.44
N LYS A 113 -18.47 -8.88 25.24
CA LYS A 113 -17.93 -8.00 24.21
C LYS A 113 -18.97 -7.07 23.61
N GLN A 114 -20.14 -7.61 23.21
CA GLN A 114 -21.13 -6.87 22.42
C GLN A 114 -22.08 -6.04 23.28
N PHE A 115 -22.19 -6.31 24.59
CA PHE A 115 -23.12 -5.60 25.45
C PHE A 115 -22.44 -4.98 26.68
N MET A 116 -21.79 -5.77 27.55
CA MET A 116 -21.23 -5.21 28.79
C MET A 116 -20.11 -4.20 28.51
N GLN A 117 -19.11 -4.62 27.76
CA GLN A 117 -17.95 -3.78 27.45
C GLN A 117 -18.29 -2.61 26.52
N GLN A 118 -19.32 -2.76 25.68
CA GLN A 118 -19.82 -1.70 24.79
C GLN A 118 -20.36 -0.50 25.56
N HIS A 119 -20.96 -0.74 26.72
CA HIS A 119 -21.63 0.28 27.53
C HIS A 119 -20.81 0.74 28.74
N MET A 120 -19.50 0.45 28.75
CA MET A 120 -18.64 0.76 29.90
C MET A 120 -17.28 1.26 29.49
N THR A 121 -16.73 2.12 30.32
CA THR A 121 -15.31 2.53 30.27
C THR A 121 -14.69 2.58 31.64
N GLU A 122 -13.35 2.59 31.70
CA GLU A 122 -12.63 2.89 32.95
C GLU A 122 -12.75 4.38 33.28
N TYR A 123 -12.54 4.70 34.54
CA TYR A 123 -12.62 6.06 35.11
C TYR A 123 -14.04 6.66 35.19
N ASN A 124 -14.14 7.82 35.82
CA ASN A 124 -15.39 8.54 35.99
C ASN A 124 -15.57 9.64 34.95
N TYR A 125 -16.65 9.53 34.19
CA TYR A 125 -17.05 10.52 33.19
C TYR A 125 -18.45 11.10 33.53
N PRO A 126 -18.50 12.09 34.44
CA PRO A 126 -19.79 12.72 34.80
C PRO A 126 -20.30 13.60 33.65
N VAL A 127 -21.61 13.59 33.47
CA VAL A 127 -22.29 14.54 32.58
C VAL A 127 -22.32 15.91 33.26
N SER A 128 -21.81 16.93 32.61
CA SER A 128 -21.90 18.33 33.04
C SER A 128 -22.39 19.23 31.89
N SER A 129 -22.96 20.37 32.25
CA SER A 129 -23.41 21.36 31.25
C SER A 129 -22.25 22.01 30.48
N ALA A 130 -21.03 21.90 31.03
CA ALA A 130 -19.82 22.40 30.38
C ALA A 130 -19.18 21.37 29.41
N LEU A 131 -19.70 20.16 29.39
CA LEU A 131 -19.24 19.11 28.48
C LEU A 131 -19.70 19.44 27.06
N ASP A 132 -18.75 19.75 26.17
CA ASP A 132 -19.05 20.02 24.77
C ASP A 132 -19.29 18.70 24.02
N SER A 133 -18.25 18.06 23.55
CA SER A 133 -18.29 16.74 22.92
C SER A 133 -16.94 16.09 23.09
N MET A 134 -16.95 14.81 23.44
CA MET A 134 -15.73 13.99 23.49
C MET A 134 -16.01 12.58 22.99
N THR A 135 -14.97 11.88 22.61
CA THR A 135 -15.05 10.46 22.27
C THR A 135 -14.66 9.64 23.49
N ILE A 136 -15.53 8.72 23.89
CA ILE A 136 -15.26 7.72 24.90
C ILE A 136 -14.79 6.45 24.22
N VAL A 137 -13.72 5.86 24.74
CA VAL A 137 -13.27 4.51 24.35
C VAL A 137 -13.85 3.54 25.36
N SER A 138 -14.73 2.65 24.90
CA SER A 138 -15.34 1.62 25.74
C SER A 138 -14.38 0.46 26.02
N LEU A 139 -14.74 -0.43 26.96
CA LEU A 139 -13.89 -1.56 27.35
C LEU A 139 -13.59 -2.57 26.23
N ASN A 140 -14.42 -2.58 25.16
CA ASN A 140 -14.18 -3.35 23.93
C ASN A 140 -13.45 -2.56 22.87
N ALA A 141 -12.83 -1.41 23.23
CA ALA A 141 -12.08 -0.49 22.38
C ALA A 141 -12.91 0.25 21.32
N LYS A 142 -14.25 0.19 21.35
CA LYS A 142 -15.09 0.97 20.42
C LYS A 142 -15.20 2.43 20.84
N HIS A 143 -15.38 3.32 19.85
CA HIS A 143 -15.45 4.76 20.05
C HIS A 143 -16.88 5.24 20.05
N HIS A 144 -17.27 5.99 21.09
CA HIS A 144 -18.62 6.50 21.27
C HIS A 144 -18.61 8.01 21.49
N PRO A 145 -19.40 8.78 20.73
CA PRO A 145 -19.60 10.20 21.02
C PRO A 145 -20.34 10.38 22.36
N PHE A 146 -19.75 11.19 23.22
CA PHE A 146 -20.28 11.54 24.54
C PHE A 146 -20.43 13.05 24.66
N THR A 147 -21.64 13.49 25.01
CA THR A 147 -22.01 14.90 25.14
C THR A 147 -22.78 15.14 26.42
N SER A 148 -23.06 16.42 26.74
CA SER A 148 -23.94 16.79 27.86
C SER A 148 -25.38 16.28 27.67
N ALA A 149 -25.82 15.95 26.46
CA ALA A 149 -27.17 15.54 26.12
C ALA A 149 -27.33 14.06 25.80
N SER A 150 -26.24 13.37 25.36
CA SER A 150 -26.34 12.01 24.81
C SER A 150 -25.04 11.22 24.96
N PHE A 151 -25.20 9.91 24.97
CA PHE A 151 -24.13 8.94 24.74
C PHE A 151 -24.50 8.14 23.49
N ASP A 152 -23.59 8.08 22.54
CA ASP A 152 -23.78 7.40 21.25
C ASP A 152 -25.06 7.81 20.51
N GLY A 153 -25.42 9.09 20.63
CA GLY A 153 -26.65 9.66 20.05
C GLY A 153 -27.92 9.44 20.88
N PHE A 154 -27.90 8.61 21.92
CA PHE A 154 -29.05 8.31 22.77
C PHE A 154 -29.13 9.25 23.98
N SER A 155 -30.30 9.85 24.20
CA SER A 155 -30.55 10.75 25.31
C SER A 155 -30.53 10.02 26.67
N TYR A 156 -30.29 10.78 27.73
CA TYR A 156 -30.28 10.23 29.10
C TYR A 156 -31.68 10.18 29.71
N ASN A 157 -31.98 9.05 30.35
CA ASN A 157 -33.13 8.94 31.27
C ASN A 157 -32.73 9.39 32.68
N ALA A 158 -31.47 9.19 33.07
CA ALA A 158 -30.90 9.71 34.32
C ALA A 158 -29.38 9.82 34.15
N VAL A 159 -28.78 10.82 34.79
CA VAL A 159 -27.33 11.07 34.73
C VAL A 159 -26.72 11.12 36.13
N ASN A 160 -25.43 10.88 36.19
CA ASN A 160 -24.62 11.08 37.40
C ASN A 160 -25.14 10.35 38.65
N ILE A 161 -25.59 9.09 38.47
CA ILE A 161 -25.96 8.22 39.62
C ILE A 161 -24.66 7.72 40.25
N PRO A 162 -24.30 8.23 41.45
CA PRO A 162 -23.02 7.92 42.05
C PRO A 162 -23.03 6.52 42.65
N SER A 163 -21.89 5.87 42.64
CA SER A 163 -21.61 4.58 43.26
C SER A 163 -20.25 4.64 43.97
N THR A 164 -19.96 3.74 44.89
CA THR A 164 -18.67 3.69 45.62
C THR A 164 -17.49 3.41 44.70
N ASN A 165 -17.76 2.81 43.54
CA ASN A 165 -16.76 2.39 42.53
C ASN A 165 -17.12 2.90 41.12
N GLY A 166 -17.74 4.06 41.00
CA GLY A 166 -17.99 4.67 39.67
C GLY A 166 -19.24 5.52 39.58
N VAL A 167 -19.61 5.81 38.38
CA VAL A 167 -20.82 6.57 38.05
C VAL A 167 -21.66 5.81 37.00
N MET A 168 -22.97 5.88 37.16
CA MET A 168 -23.91 5.29 36.19
C MET A 168 -24.78 6.38 35.53
N HIS A 169 -25.00 6.22 34.25
CA HIS A 169 -25.99 6.97 33.47
C HIS A 169 -27.00 5.98 32.87
N LYS A 170 -28.27 6.31 32.86
CA LYS A 170 -29.29 5.54 32.17
C LYS A 170 -29.55 6.17 30.81
N ILE A 171 -29.53 5.39 29.75
CA ILE A 171 -29.71 5.82 28.35
C ILE A 171 -30.99 5.27 27.75
N SER A 172 -31.59 6.05 26.83
CA SER A 172 -32.88 5.76 26.21
C SER A 172 -32.82 4.80 25.02
N GLY A 173 -31.63 4.45 24.56
CA GLY A 173 -31.41 3.55 23.45
C GLY A 173 -30.25 2.61 23.70
N LEU A 174 -30.11 1.59 22.84
CA LEU A 174 -29.02 0.62 22.88
C LEU A 174 -27.92 1.07 21.96
N SER A 175 -26.70 1.25 22.47
CA SER A 175 -25.51 1.40 21.65
C SER A 175 -25.22 0.05 20.98
N GLU A 176 -25.50 -0.04 19.69
CA GLU A 176 -25.31 -1.28 18.92
C GLU A 176 -23.82 -1.59 18.71
N PHE A 177 -23.47 -2.84 18.86
CA PHE A 177 -22.11 -3.29 18.57
C PHE A 177 -21.93 -3.52 17.08
N HIS A 178 -20.93 -2.88 16.50
CA HIS A 178 -20.46 -3.14 15.16
C HIS A 178 -19.04 -3.73 15.19
N ASN A 179 -18.82 -4.80 14.44
CA ASN A 179 -17.48 -5.29 14.19
C ASN A 179 -16.64 -4.19 13.52
N ASN A 180 -15.34 -4.14 13.79
CA ASN A 180 -14.42 -3.45 12.90
C ASN A 180 -14.14 -4.29 11.65
N LEU A 181 -13.40 -3.71 10.70
CA LEU A 181 -13.13 -4.39 9.44
C LEU A 181 -12.36 -5.72 9.61
N TYR A 182 -11.51 -5.82 10.64
CA TYR A 182 -10.76 -7.04 10.90
C TYR A 182 -11.65 -8.14 11.52
N GLU A 183 -12.45 -7.78 12.50
CA GLU A 183 -13.42 -8.69 13.13
C GLU A 183 -14.43 -9.23 12.12
N ASN A 184 -14.85 -8.39 11.16
CA ASN A 184 -15.80 -8.78 10.12
C ASN A 184 -15.28 -9.87 9.18
N ILE A 185 -13.95 -10.04 9.06
CA ILE A 185 -13.38 -11.10 8.20
C ILE A 185 -13.83 -12.49 8.66
N ASP A 186 -13.97 -12.70 9.97
CA ASP A 186 -14.40 -13.97 10.52
C ASP A 186 -15.89 -14.28 10.21
N ASP A 187 -16.71 -13.24 9.97
CA ASP A 187 -18.15 -13.35 9.71
C ASP A 187 -18.52 -13.37 8.22
N LEU A 188 -17.53 -13.30 7.31
CA LEU A 188 -17.77 -13.32 5.87
C LEU A 188 -18.39 -14.65 5.42
N SER A 189 -19.42 -14.55 4.58
CA SER A 189 -20.07 -15.70 3.91
C SER A 189 -20.07 -15.53 2.39
N GLY A 190 -19.82 -16.62 1.64
CA GLY A 190 -19.71 -16.57 0.17
C GLY A 190 -18.48 -15.84 -0.35
N CYS A 191 -17.51 -15.56 0.54
CA CYS A 191 -16.23 -14.94 0.27
C CYS A 191 -15.09 -15.77 0.87
N ASP A 192 -15.21 -17.09 0.77
CA ASP A 192 -14.31 -18.03 1.43
C ASP A 192 -12.86 -17.92 0.91
N SER A 193 -12.71 -17.58 -0.35
CA SER A 193 -11.39 -17.43 -0.98
C SER A 193 -10.55 -16.34 -0.32
N ILE A 194 -11.09 -15.13 -0.14
CA ILE A 194 -10.39 -14.02 0.53
C ILE A 194 -10.26 -14.27 2.04
N LYS A 195 -11.31 -14.78 2.68
CA LYS A 195 -11.31 -15.14 4.11
C LYS A 195 -10.18 -16.13 4.42
N ASN A 196 -10.14 -17.27 3.73
CA ASN A 196 -9.12 -18.30 3.92
C ASN A 196 -7.71 -17.79 3.61
N TYR A 197 -7.58 -16.95 2.58
CA TYR A 197 -6.28 -16.34 2.25
C TYR A 197 -5.78 -15.43 3.37
N ILE A 198 -6.61 -14.56 3.92
CA ILE A 198 -6.22 -13.67 5.02
C ILE A 198 -5.93 -14.49 6.27
N GLN A 199 -6.83 -15.37 6.70
CA GLN A 199 -6.71 -16.17 7.93
C GLN A 199 -5.49 -17.10 7.93
N LYS A 200 -5.05 -17.57 6.75
CA LYS A 200 -3.81 -18.38 6.62
C LYS A 200 -2.57 -17.67 7.21
N TYR A 201 -2.57 -16.34 7.29
CA TYR A 201 -1.46 -15.54 7.78
C TYR A 201 -1.73 -14.93 9.16
N ASP A 202 -2.72 -15.45 9.89
CA ASP A 202 -2.95 -15.09 11.27
C ASP A 202 -1.85 -15.69 12.16
N GLU A 203 -1.23 -14.83 12.96
CA GLU A 203 -0.23 -15.20 13.94
C GLU A 203 -0.71 -14.79 15.33
N TYR A 204 -0.63 -15.71 16.28
CA TYR A 204 -0.96 -15.44 17.66
C TYR A 204 0.32 -15.17 18.45
N TYR A 205 0.33 -14.12 19.26
CA TYR A 205 1.45 -13.79 20.13
C TYR A 205 0.95 -13.43 21.53
N LEU A 206 1.80 -13.68 22.54
CA LEU A 206 1.51 -13.33 23.91
C LEU A 206 1.66 -11.82 24.11
N ASP A 207 0.60 -11.16 24.57
CA ASP A 207 0.70 -9.78 25.06
C ASP A 207 1.22 -9.79 26.48
N VAL A 208 2.52 -9.56 26.63
CA VAL A 208 3.21 -9.56 27.92
C VAL A 208 2.67 -8.46 28.86
N ASN A 209 2.24 -7.32 28.31
CA ASN A 209 1.74 -6.20 29.11
C ASN A 209 0.32 -6.43 29.62
N ALA A 210 -0.51 -7.14 28.86
CA ALA A 210 -1.87 -7.49 29.28
C ALA A 210 -1.93 -8.79 30.09
N SER A 211 -0.86 -9.58 30.09
CA SER A 211 -0.77 -10.87 30.78
C SER A 211 -0.35 -10.70 32.24
N VAL A 212 -0.86 -11.56 33.12
CA VAL A 212 -0.49 -11.56 34.56
C VAL A 212 0.79 -12.37 34.75
N ILE A 213 1.86 -11.72 35.18
CA ILE A 213 3.17 -12.34 35.41
C ILE A 213 3.09 -13.33 36.55
N GLY A 214 3.56 -14.55 36.32
CA GLY A 214 3.72 -15.62 37.30
C GLY A 214 5.16 -15.77 37.78
N PRO A 215 5.44 -16.76 38.66
CA PRO A 215 6.79 -17.02 39.13
C PRO A 215 7.71 -17.53 38.04
N LEU A 216 9.00 -17.26 38.15
CA LEU A 216 10.04 -17.87 37.29
C LEU A 216 10.10 -19.39 37.57
N ARG A 217 10.04 -20.19 36.50
CA ARG A 217 10.30 -21.64 36.52
C ARG A 217 11.42 -21.98 35.54
N ASP A 218 12.45 -22.64 36.01
CA ASP A 218 13.63 -23.02 35.21
C ASP A 218 14.25 -21.85 34.44
N GLY A 219 14.28 -20.65 35.07
CA GLY A 219 14.80 -19.42 34.46
C GLY A 219 13.92 -18.81 33.37
N LYS A 220 12.71 -19.35 33.13
CA LYS A 220 11.76 -18.82 32.16
C LYS A 220 10.60 -18.12 32.89
N GLN A 221 10.17 -17.00 32.32
CA GLN A 221 8.99 -16.30 32.82
C GLN A 221 7.75 -17.15 32.56
N THR A 222 6.93 -17.37 33.59
CA THR A 222 5.60 -17.96 33.46
C THR A 222 4.53 -16.89 33.64
N TYR A 223 3.31 -17.18 33.23
CA TYR A 223 2.17 -16.30 33.37
C TYR A 223 1.05 -17.03 34.12
N LEU A 224 0.43 -16.34 35.07
CA LEU A 224 -0.75 -16.83 35.81
C LEU A 224 -2.00 -16.72 34.93
N ASP A 225 -2.04 -15.68 34.09
CA ASP A 225 -3.02 -15.48 33.04
C ASP A 225 -2.30 -14.99 31.80
N SER A 226 -2.64 -15.57 30.64
CA SER A 226 -1.97 -15.33 29.37
C SER A 226 -2.95 -14.70 28.38
N VAL A 227 -2.73 -13.44 28.04
CA VAL A 227 -3.51 -12.77 26.99
C VAL A 227 -2.82 -12.97 25.67
N MET A 228 -3.47 -13.73 24.77
CA MET A 228 -3.01 -13.93 23.40
C MET A 228 -3.66 -12.90 22.48
N LYS A 229 -2.85 -12.19 21.70
CA LYS A 229 -3.32 -11.30 20.64
C LYS A 229 -3.07 -11.91 19.27
N LYS A 230 -3.95 -11.62 18.35
CA LYS A 230 -3.86 -12.02 16.94
C LYS A 230 -3.29 -10.86 16.12
N ARG A 231 -2.41 -11.14 15.17
CA ARG A 231 -1.96 -10.19 14.15
C ARG A 231 -1.94 -10.86 12.80
N ASN A 232 -2.11 -10.09 11.74
CA ASN A 232 -2.11 -10.61 10.38
C ASN A 232 -1.10 -9.89 9.49
N ASN A 233 -0.15 -10.65 8.94
CA ASN A 233 0.91 -10.09 8.12
C ASN A 233 0.43 -9.62 6.74
N VAL A 234 -0.62 -10.23 6.17
CA VAL A 234 -1.22 -9.77 4.89
C VAL A 234 -1.80 -8.37 5.06
N ILE A 235 -2.59 -8.16 6.12
CA ILE A 235 -3.21 -6.87 6.41
C ILE A 235 -2.14 -5.79 6.63
N ARG A 236 -1.16 -6.05 7.49
CA ARG A 236 -0.16 -5.05 7.88
C ARG A 236 0.88 -4.73 6.80
N THR A 237 1.34 -5.75 6.04
CA THR A 237 2.47 -5.58 5.11
C THR A 237 2.04 -5.47 3.65
N ILE A 238 0.96 -6.13 3.26
CA ILE A 238 0.47 -6.14 1.88
C ILE A 238 -0.62 -5.07 1.70
N MET A 239 -1.69 -5.14 2.47
CA MET A 239 -2.75 -4.12 2.44
C MET A 239 -2.28 -2.79 3.04
N ARG A 240 -1.28 -2.82 3.95
CA ARG A 240 -0.74 -1.65 4.67
C ARG A 240 -1.85 -0.87 5.39
N ALA A 241 -2.75 -1.59 6.00
CA ALA A 241 -3.83 -1.06 6.80
C ALA A 241 -3.77 -1.66 8.21
N ASP A 242 -4.25 -0.92 9.20
CA ASP A 242 -4.54 -1.46 10.52
C ASP A 242 -6.06 -1.52 10.65
N LEU A 243 -6.64 -2.66 10.22
CA LEU A 243 -8.09 -2.82 10.16
C LEU A 243 -8.73 -3.01 11.54
N GLU A 244 -7.92 -3.10 12.61
CA GLU A 244 -8.36 -3.10 14.01
C GLU A 244 -8.43 -1.69 14.61
N ASP A 245 -7.75 -0.71 13.97
CA ASP A 245 -7.62 0.65 14.48
C ASP A 245 -8.96 1.40 14.39
N GLU A 246 -9.52 1.74 15.53
CA GLU A 246 -10.78 2.48 15.63
C GLU A 246 -10.62 4.01 15.42
N ASP A 247 -9.38 4.53 15.47
CA ASP A 247 -9.07 5.92 15.14
C ASP A 247 -9.02 6.19 13.64
N SER A 248 -8.92 5.14 12.83
CA SER A 248 -8.84 5.20 11.37
C SER A 248 -10.16 4.78 10.73
N THR A 249 -10.49 5.37 9.57
CA THR A 249 -11.68 5.00 8.82
C THR A 249 -11.30 4.43 7.46
N PHE A 250 -11.76 3.21 7.17
CA PHE A 250 -11.47 2.50 5.95
C PHE A 250 -12.73 2.10 5.18
N CYS A 251 -12.59 1.97 3.86
CA CYS A 251 -13.51 1.23 3.00
C CYS A 251 -12.78 0.02 2.44
N MET A 252 -13.32 -1.17 2.65
CA MET A 252 -12.75 -2.41 2.12
C MET A 252 -13.71 -3.04 1.10
N PHE A 253 -13.21 -3.29 -0.12
CA PHE A 253 -13.90 -4.14 -1.07
C PHE A 253 -13.62 -5.62 -0.76
N ILE A 254 -14.67 -6.41 -0.71
CA ILE A 254 -14.61 -7.83 -0.42
C ILE A 254 -15.13 -8.59 -1.63
N PRO A 255 -14.26 -9.14 -2.48
CA PRO A 255 -14.70 -9.96 -3.60
C PRO A 255 -15.33 -11.25 -3.09
N ASN A 256 -16.52 -11.59 -3.60
CA ASN A 256 -17.06 -12.92 -3.41
C ASN A 256 -16.20 -13.95 -4.18
N ASP A 257 -16.45 -15.25 -4.00
CA ASP A 257 -15.61 -16.29 -4.59
C ASP A 257 -15.58 -16.25 -6.11
N LYS A 258 -16.67 -15.81 -6.76
CA LYS A 258 -16.74 -15.64 -8.22
C LYS A 258 -15.82 -14.50 -8.66
N ALA A 259 -15.90 -13.33 -8.00
CA ALA A 259 -15.07 -12.18 -8.29
C ALA A 259 -13.58 -12.45 -8.04
N TRP A 260 -13.27 -13.15 -6.94
CA TRP A 260 -11.90 -13.58 -6.63
C TRP A 260 -11.33 -14.48 -7.72
N ASN A 261 -12.07 -15.51 -8.13
CA ASN A 261 -11.61 -16.44 -9.15
C ASN A 261 -11.45 -15.77 -10.52
N GLY A 262 -12.32 -14.82 -10.85
CA GLY A 262 -12.19 -13.98 -12.06
C GLY A 262 -10.91 -13.14 -12.04
N ALA A 263 -10.65 -12.43 -10.95
CA ALA A 263 -9.42 -11.65 -10.77
C ALA A 263 -8.16 -12.53 -10.78
N TYR A 264 -8.22 -13.70 -10.13
CA TYR A 264 -7.12 -14.65 -10.14
C TYR A 264 -6.79 -15.13 -11.56
N ALA A 265 -7.79 -15.49 -12.34
CA ALA A 265 -7.62 -15.94 -13.73
C ALA A 265 -7.04 -14.83 -14.63
N ALA A 266 -7.40 -13.57 -14.38
CA ALA A 266 -6.89 -12.42 -15.13
C ALA A 266 -5.44 -12.07 -14.78
N ILE A 267 -5.05 -12.16 -13.51
CA ILE A 267 -3.73 -11.73 -13.01
C ILE A 267 -2.68 -12.83 -13.08
N SER A 268 -3.06 -14.09 -12.81
CA SER A 268 -2.11 -15.21 -12.74
C SER A 268 -1.23 -15.36 -13.98
N PRO A 269 -1.73 -15.18 -15.22
CA PRO A 269 -0.89 -15.27 -16.43
C PRO A 269 0.25 -14.25 -16.46
N CYS A 270 0.14 -13.11 -15.74
CA CYS A 270 1.19 -12.10 -15.66
C CYS A 270 2.41 -12.56 -14.83
N TYR A 271 2.28 -13.68 -14.12
CA TYR A 271 3.31 -14.28 -13.26
C TYR A 271 3.71 -15.68 -13.72
N ASN A 272 3.83 -15.90 -15.02
CA ASN A 272 4.23 -17.18 -15.57
C ASN A 272 5.74 -17.39 -15.39
N TYR A 273 6.14 -18.00 -14.28
CA TYR A 273 7.52 -18.38 -14.01
C TYR A 273 7.85 -19.71 -14.67
N ILE A 274 9.13 -19.88 -15.00
CA ILE A 274 9.66 -21.14 -15.51
C ILE A 274 10.81 -21.63 -14.63
N PRO A 275 11.02 -22.95 -14.53
CA PRO A 275 12.12 -23.51 -13.74
C PRO A 275 13.45 -22.98 -14.21
N LYS A 276 14.25 -22.45 -13.27
CA LYS A 276 15.61 -21.98 -13.52
C LYS A 276 15.70 -21.02 -14.73
N LEU A 277 15.12 -19.85 -14.57
CA LEU A 277 15.30 -18.77 -15.56
C LEU A 277 16.78 -18.34 -15.58
N ASP A 278 17.43 -18.54 -16.72
CA ASP A 278 18.85 -18.20 -16.88
C ASP A 278 19.05 -16.67 -16.96
N TYR A 279 20.17 -16.23 -16.41
CA TYR A 279 20.60 -14.85 -16.50
C TYR A 279 21.03 -14.53 -17.95
N MET A 280 20.59 -13.41 -18.48
CA MET A 280 20.93 -12.98 -19.84
C MET A 280 22.26 -12.22 -19.86
N ASP A 281 23.18 -12.62 -20.73
CA ASP A 281 24.40 -11.86 -21.00
C ASP A 281 24.09 -10.64 -21.88
N LEU A 282 24.20 -9.46 -21.29
CA LEU A 282 23.97 -8.19 -21.99
C LEU A 282 25.00 -7.90 -23.09
N SER A 283 26.09 -8.65 -23.15
CA SER A 283 27.07 -8.54 -24.22
C SER A 283 26.67 -9.28 -25.50
N LEU A 284 25.64 -10.11 -25.45
CA LEU A 284 25.18 -10.90 -26.59
C LEU A 284 24.70 -10.02 -27.73
N LYS A 285 25.25 -10.25 -28.89
CA LYS A 285 24.83 -9.63 -30.14
C LYS A 285 24.09 -10.59 -31.03
N THR A 286 24.54 -11.83 -31.09
CA THR A 286 24.11 -12.80 -32.08
C THR A 286 24.15 -14.25 -31.60
N SER A 287 24.63 -14.55 -30.40
CA SER A 287 24.75 -15.92 -29.92
C SER A 287 23.76 -16.21 -28.80
N VAL A 288 23.09 -17.33 -28.88
CA VAL A 288 22.24 -17.88 -27.82
C VAL A 288 23.17 -18.57 -26.80
N ALA A 289 23.14 -18.13 -25.54
CA ALA A 289 23.83 -18.84 -24.49
C ALA A 289 23.20 -20.22 -24.30
N SER A 290 24.02 -21.27 -24.23
CA SER A 290 23.48 -22.60 -23.92
C SER A 290 23.09 -22.65 -22.44
N SER A 291 21.80 -22.86 -22.17
CA SER A 291 21.34 -23.10 -20.81
C SER A 291 21.87 -24.44 -20.30
N THR A 292 22.44 -24.45 -19.11
CA THR A 292 22.76 -25.71 -18.40
C THR A 292 21.42 -26.35 -18.00
N LYS A 293 21.03 -27.44 -18.66
CA LYS A 293 19.83 -28.18 -18.31
C LYS A 293 19.88 -28.62 -16.84
N ALA A 294 18.85 -28.26 -16.09
CA ALA A 294 18.62 -28.86 -14.78
C ALA A 294 18.37 -30.36 -14.94
N THR A 295 18.82 -31.19 -13.99
CA THR A 295 18.40 -32.60 -13.94
C THR A 295 16.89 -32.66 -13.70
N ASP A 296 16.20 -33.64 -14.26
CA ASP A 296 14.73 -33.73 -14.25
C ASP A 296 14.10 -33.60 -12.84
N ALA A 297 14.72 -34.19 -11.82
CA ALA A 297 14.28 -34.09 -10.43
C ALA A 297 14.42 -32.65 -9.85
N LYS A 298 15.47 -31.93 -10.23
CA LYS A 298 15.72 -30.55 -9.80
C LYS A 298 14.79 -29.59 -10.56
N ALA A 299 14.48 -29.89 -11.81
CA ALA A 299 13.53 -29.14 -12.62
C ALA A 299 12.10 -29.28 -12.09
N ALA A 300 11.68 -30.49 -11.70
CA ALA A 300 10.36 -30.75 -11.12
C ALA A 300 10.15 -29.97 -9.81
N LYS A 301 11.14 -29.99 -8.90
CA LYS A 301 11.09 -29.24 -7.64
C LYS A 301 11.12 -27.71 -7.86
N ALA A 302 11.86 -27.24 -8.85
CA ALA A 302 11.86 -25.84 -9.21
C ALA A 302 10.51 -25.40 -9.80
N ALA A 303 9.89 -26.25 -10.64
CA ALA A 303 8.56 -25.97 -11.21
C ALA A 303 7.47 -25.87 -10.15
N GLU A 304 7.53 -26.70 -9.08
CA GLU A 304 6.62 -26.62 -7.94
C GLU A 304 6.80 -25.27 -7.19
N ALA A 305 8.05 -24.89 -6.91
CA ALA A 305 8.35 -23.60 -6.27
C ALA A 305 7.91 -22.39 -7.12
N ASP A 306 8.04 -22.47 -8.45
CA ASP A 306 7.60 -21.41 -9.36
C ASP A 306 6.07 -21.28 -9.39
N GLY A 307 5.33 -22.40 -9.30
CA GLY A 307 3.87 -22.42 -9.16
C GLY A 307 3.41 -21.78 -7.84
N GLU A 308 4.10 -22.05 -6.73
CA GLU A 308 3.83 -21.42 -5.43
C GLU A 308 4.10 -19.91 -5.48
N LEU A 309 5.15 -19.47 -6.15
CA LEU A 309 5.47 -18.06 -6.32
C LEU A 309 4.42 -17.34 -7.17
N GLN A 310 3.99 -17.95 -8.26
CA GLN A 310 2.90 -17.44 -9.12
C GLN A 310 1.62 -17.24 -8.31
N ASP A 311 1.19 -18.27 -7.56
CA ASP A 311 -0.01 -18.22 -6.71
C ASP A 311 0.09 -17.13 -5.65
N SER A 312 1.23 -17.09 -4.95
CA SER A 312 1.48 -16.11 -3.89
C SER A 312 1.43 -14.66 -4.42
N LEU A 313 2.07 -14.38 -5.54
CA LEU A 313 2.11 -13.03 -6.13
C LEU A 313 0.75 -12.63 -6.71
N THR A 314 0.02 -13.58 -7.32
CA THR A 314 -1.33 -13.34 -7.84
C THR A 314 -2.27 -12.91 -6.70
N ARG A 315 -2.35 -13.70 -5.63
CA ARG A 315 -3.20 -13.40 -4.47
C ARG A 315 -2.80 -12.12 -3.77
N ARG A 316 -1.49 -11.89 -3.61
CA ARG A 316 -0.95 -10.64 -3.06
C ARG A 316 -1.40 -9.41 -3.86
N ASN A 317 -1.39 -9.49 -5.19
CA ASN A 317 -1.85 -8.38 -6.04
C ASN A 317 -3.35 -8.11 -5.87
N ILE A 318 -4.17 -9.15 -5.77
CA ILE A 318 -5.61 -8.98 -5.52
C ILE A 318 -5.82 -8.22 -4.21
N VAL A 319 -5.28 -8.73 -3.10
CA VAL A 319 -5.58 -8.15 -1.78
C VAL A 319 -4.95 -6.79 -1.56
N SER A 320 -3.82 -6.47 -2.21
CA SER A 320 -3.14 -5.19 -2.04
C SER A 320 -3.98 -3.98 -2.48
N ASN A 321 -5.02 -4.19 -3.28
CA ASN A 321 -5.81 -3.13 -3.89
C ASN A 321 -7.23 -3.01 -3.31
N LEU A 322 -7.55 -3.71 -2.23
CA LEU A 322 -8.92 -3.81 -1.71
C LEU A 322 -9.25 -2.80 -0.61
N VAL A 323 -8.25 -2.13 -0.01
CA VAL A 323 -8.47 -1.24 1.14
C VAL A 323 -8.15 0.21 0.80
N PHE A 324 -9.04 1.12 1.21
CA PHE A 324 -8.93 2.56 0.99
C PHE A 324 -9.17 3.31 2.30
N SER A 325 -8.34 4.33 2.56
CA SER A 325 -8.50 5.21 3.73
C SER A 325 -9.25 6.49 3.36
N ASN A 326 -10.05 7.03 4.28
CA ASN A 326 -10.72 8.33 4.15
C ASN A 326 -9.76 9.52 4.27
N CYS A 327 -8.52 9.32 4.69
CA CYS A 327 -7.48 10.35 4.76
C CYS A 327 -7.19 10.99 3.39
N TYR A 328 -7.45 10.29 2.30
CA TYR A 328 -7.32 10.81 0.95
C TYR A 328 -8.65 11.36 0.46
N GLN A 329 -8.72 12.66 0.20
CA GLN A 329 -9.94 13.30 -0.32
C GLN A 329 -10.47 12.65 -1.61
N ARG A 330 -9.59 12.13 -2.44
CA ARG A 330 -9.94 11.38 -3.67
C ARG A 330 -10.73 10.10 -3.39
N ASN A 331 -10.64 9.57 -2.18
CA ASN A 331 -11.35 8.36 -1.77
C ASN A 331 -12.77 8.64 -1.22
N TRP A 332 -13.12 9.90 -1.00
CA TRP A 332 -14.41 10.27 -0.38
C TRP A 332 -15.65 9.68 -1.03
N PRO A 333 -15.73 9.52 -2.37
CA PRO A 333 -16.88 8.84 -2.97
C PRO A 333 -17.10 7.42 -2.47
N LEU A 334 -16.04 6.69 -2.09
CA LEU A 334 -16.14 5.34 -1.52
C LEU A 334 -16.91 5.32 -0.19
N PHE A 335 -16.89 6.46 0.53
CA PHE A 335 -17.56 6.68 1.82
C PHE A 335 -18.90 7.44 1.67
N GLY A 336 -19.49 7.44 0.46
CA GLY A 336 -20.76 8.11 0.20
C GLY A 336 -20.69 9.64 0.09
N LYS A 337 -19.48 10.22 -0.03
CA LYS A 337 -19.27 11.67 -0.15
C LYS A 337 -18.93 12.06 -1.58
N GLY A 338 -19.95 12.18 -2.45
CA GLY A 338 -19.79 12.50 -3.86
C GLY A 338 -19.76 11.26 -4.77
N SER A 339 -19.30 11.45 -6.02
CA SER A 339 -19.18 10.40 -7.04
C SER A 339 -17.84 10.53 -7.77
N PHE A 340 -17.36 9.43 -8.35
CA PHE A 340 -16.21 9.45 -9.24
C PHE A 340 -16.60 9.96 -10.62
N ALA A 341 -15.81 10.87 -11.17
CA ALA A 341 -15.84 11.19 -12.60
C ALA A 341 -15.09 10.12 -13.40
N ALA A 342 -15.30 10.09 -14.70
CA ALA A 342 -14.53 9.24 -15.60
C ALA A 342 -13.03 9.55 -15.47
N ASN A 343 -12.21 8.51 -15.36
CA ASN A 343 -10.77 8.58 -15.15
C ASN A 343 -10.29 9.16 -13.79
N ASP A 344 -11.20 9.39 -12.85
CA ASP A 344 -10.78 9.71 -11.49
C ASP A 344 -9.96 8.55 -10.90
N THR A 345 -8.98 8.92 -10.07
CA THR A 345 -8.13 7.95 -9.39
C THR A 345 -8.35 8.00 -7.89
N ALA A 346 -8.43 6.84 -7.26
CA ALA A 346 -8.33 6.72 -5.80
C ALA A 346 -7.04 6.00 -5.41
N TYR A 347 -6.63 6.19 -4.15
CA TYR A 347 -5.42 5.59 -3.62
C TYR A 347 -5.75 4.51 -2.60
N THR A 348 -5.23 3.31 -2.84
CA THR A 348 -5.28 2.24 -1.85
C THR A 348 -4.33 2.53 -0.68
N THR A 349 -4.53 1.87 0.44
CA THR A 349 -3.61 1.92 1.59
C THR A 349 -2.23 1.38 1.24
N SER A 350 -2.12 0.46 0.28
CA SER A 350 -0.86 -0.04 -0.27
C SER A 350 -0.14 0.95 -1.20
N ARG A 351 -0.70 2.16 -1.40
CA ARG A 351 -0.19 3.26 -2.24
C ARG A 351 -0.27 3.01 -3.75
N ASN A 352 -1.13 2.10 -4.19
CA ASN A 352 -1.46 1.96 -5.59
C ASN A 352 -2.57 2.97 -5.95
N SER A 353 -2.52 3.51 -7.16
CA SER A 353 -3.62 4.30 -7.71
C SER A 353 -4.48 3.42 -8.60
N LEU A 354 -5.79 3.45 -8.39
CA LEU A 354 -6.77 2.75 -9.21
C LEU A 354 -7.65 3.77 -9.93
N THR A 355 -7.98 3.47 -11.18
CA THR A 355 -8.98 4.17 -11.99
C THR A 355 -10.24 3.31 -12.11
N ASP A 356 -11.28 3.87 -12.69
CA ASP A 356 -12.54 3.16 -12.98
C ASP A 356 -13.22 2.57 -11.73
N LEU A 357 -13.01 3.21 -10.57
CA LEU A 357 -13.61 2.78 -9.31
C LEU A 357 -15.12 2.85 -9.29
N GLN A 358 -15.72 3.70 -10.12
CA GLN A 358 -17.17 3.73 -10.28
C GLN A 358 -17.67 2.38 -10.81
N GLU A 359 -16.96 1.75 -11.74
CA GLU A 359 -17.31 0.42 -12.24
C GLU A 359 -17.22 -0.63 -11.12
N MET A 360 -16.14 -0.60 -10.32
CA MET A 360 -16.03 -1.48 -9.14
C MET A 360 -17.16 -1.25 -8.13
N MET A 361 -17.56 0.01 -7.91
CA MET A 361 -18.69 0.34 -7.05
C MET A 361 -20.02 -0.17 -7.60
N ASN A 362 -20.20 -0.17 -8.92
CA ASN A 362 -21.41 -0.70 -9.59
C ASN A 362 -21.58 -2.21 -9.36
N HIS A 363 -20.48 -2.92 -9.13
CA HIS A 363 -20.48 -4.35 -8.78
C HIS A 363 -20.73 -4.63 -7.30
N THR A 364 -21.02 -3.61 -6.48
CA THR A 364 -21.35 -3.80 -5.06
C THR A 364 -22.71 -4.47 -4.91
N ILE A 365 -22.72 -5.65 -4.29
CA ILE A 365 -23.94 -6.42 -4.00
C ILE A 365 -24.42 -6.28 -2.56
N ALA A 366 -23.53 -5.90 -1.63
CA ALA A 366 -23.87 -5.59 -0.24
C ALA A 366 -22.91 -4.55 0.31
N THR A 367 -23.43 -3.70 1.21
CA THR A 367 -22.63 -2.72 1.97
C THR A 367 -22.97 -2.88 3.44
N ASN A 368 -21.95 -3.02 4.30
CA ASN A 368 -22.14 -3.10 5.74
C ASN A 368 -21.33 -2.01 6.42
N GLU A 369 -21.94 -1.37 7.40
CA GLU A 369 -21.27 -0.41 8.27
C GLU A 369 -20.47 -1.14 9.35
N MET A 370 -19.25 -0.68 9.58
CA MET A 370 -18.33 -1.18 10.58
C MET A 370 -18.00 -0.08 11.59
N SER A 371 -17.52 -0.42 12.79
CA SER A 371 -17.14 0.60 13.78
C SER A 371 -16.06 1.56 13.25
N ASN A 372 -15.16 1.08 12.42
CA ASN A 372 -14.06 1.86 11.84
C ASN A 372 -14.17 2.00 10.30
N GLY A 373 -15.39 2.02 9.75
CA GLY A 373 -15.61 2.28 8.34
C GLY A 373 -16.72 1.46 7.70
N MET A 374 -16.46 0.89 6.52
CA MET A 374 -17.45 0.10 5.80
C MET A 374 -16.82 -1.01 4.95
N THR A 375 -17.58 -2.05 4.69
CA THR A 375 -17.26 -3.07 3.69
C THR A 375 -18.23 -3.00 2.51
N ARG A 376 -17.71 -3.32 1.31
CA ARG A 376 -18.48 -3.46 0.07
C ARG A 376 -18.21 -4.82 -0.52
N THR A 377 -19.15 -5.73 -0.44
CA THR A 377 -19.05 -7.03 -1.11
C THR A 377 -19.32 -6.85 -2.60
N ILE A 378 -18.42 -7.35 -3.44
CA ILE A 378 -18.50 -7.20 -4.90
C ILE A 378 -18.55 -8.56 -5.59
N ASP A 379 -19.31 -8.64 -6.71
CA ASP A 379 -19.49 -9.87 -7.50
C ASP A 379 -18.61 -9.90 -8.77
N SER A 380 -17.89 -8.83 -9.05
CA SER A 380 -16.86 -8.73 -10.09
C SER A 380 -15.70 -7.87 -9.62
N LEU A 381 -14.51 -8.27 -9.99
CA LEU A 381 -13.28 -7.55 -9.73
C LEU A 381 -12.46 -7.56 -11.03
N ASP A 382 -12.71 -6.55 -11.85
CA ASP A 382 -12.02 -6.38 -13.12
C ASP A 382 -10.77 -5.53 -12.93
N TYR A 383 -9.64 -6.20 -12.74
CA TYR A 383 -8.35 -5.55 -12.70
C TYR A 383 -7.71 -5.54 -14.08
N ARG A 384 -7.40 -4.36 -14.56
CA ARG A 384 -6.48 -4.21 -15.69
C ARG A 384 -5.06 -4.53 -15.23
N SER A 385 -4.28 -5.11 -16.11
CA SER A 385 -2.92 -5.58 -15.79
C SER A 385 -2.03 -4.49 -15.20
N TRP A 386 -2.17 -3.23 -15.64
CA TRP A 386 -1.39 -2.11 -15.15
C TRP A 386 -1.86 -1.54 -13.79
N GLN A 387 -3.07 -1.85 -13.32
CA GLN A 387 -3.58 -1.40 -12.02
C GLN A 387 -3.00 -2.18 -10.85
N THR A 388 -2.54 -3.39 -11.08
CA THR A 388 -2.03 -4.28 -10.02
C THR A 388 -0.53 -4.14 -9.75
N TYR A 389 0.17 -3.26 -10.48
CA TYR A 389 1.61 -3.03 -10.34
C TYR A 389 2.01 -1.67 -10.94
N ASN A 390 3.27 -1.28 -10.76
CA ASN A 390 3.79 -0.11 -11.45
C ASN A 390 3.62 -0.31 -12.98
N PRO A 391 2.78 0.50 -13.64
CA PRO A 391 2.34 0.19 -15.00
C PRO A 391 3.49 0.25 -16.00
N VAL A 392 4.45 1.14 -15.80
CA VAL A 392 5.52 1.39 -16.77
C VAL A 392 6.87 1.00 -16.18
N ILE A 393 7.58 0.14 -16.92
CA ILE A 393 8.98 -0.15 -16.62
C ILE A 393 9.82 0.86 -17.38
N ALA A 394 10.60 1.66 -16.67
CA ALA A 394 11.43 2.70 -17.25
C ALA A 394 12.88 2.58 -16.79
N THR A 395 13.81 2.74 -17.73
CA THR A 395 15.24 2.84 -17.44
C THR A 395 15.90 3.79 -18.44
N ALA A 396 16.73 4.69 -17.96
CA ALA A 396 17.49 5.62 -18.81
C ALA A 396 18.98 5.23 -18.89
N TYR A 397 19.50 4.55 -17.86
CA TYR A 397 20.91 4.20 -17.78
C TYR A 397 21.13 2.79 -18.34
N PRO A 398 21.99 2.61 -19.37
CA PRO A 398 22.29 1.28 -19.87
C PRO A 398 23.11 0.49 -18.83
N GLU A 399 22.75 -0.78 -18.66
CA GLU A 399 23.50 -1.72 -17.81
C GLU A 399 24.92 -1.93 -18.34
N LYS A 400 25.05 -1.97 -19.66
CA LYS A 400 26.32 -2.12 -20.35
C LYS A 400 26.37 -1.26 -21.61
N ALA A 401 27.46 -0.56 -21.79
CA ALA A 401 27.75 0.15 -23.04
C ALA A 401 28.98 -0.47 -23.67
N LEU A 402 28.91 -0.76 -24.95
CA LEU A 402 30.00 -1.35 -25.72
C LEU A 402 30.55 -0.33 -26.69
N LYS A 403 31.88 -0.37 -26.88
CA LYS A 403 32.61 0.55 -27.78
C LYS A 403 32.48 2.02 -27.38
N VAL A 404 32.37 2.20 -26.08
CA VAL A 404 32.23 3.47 -25.41
C VAL A 404 33.17 3.46 -24.21
N THR A 405 33.98 4.50 -24.05
CA THR A 405 34.92 4.60 -22.93
C THR A 405 34.30 5.23 -21.71
N LYS A 406 33.27 6.08 -21.87
CA LYS A 406 32.58 6.78 -20.80
C LYS A 406 31.14 7.11 -21.16
N LEU A 407 30.25 6.94 -20.18
CA LEU A 407 28.88 7.49 -20.17
C LEU A 407 28.80 8.72 -19.28
N THR A 408 28.02 9.69 -19.69
CA THR A 408 27.77 10.92 -18.93
C THR A 408 26.27 11.05 -18.68
N SER A 409 25.89 11.28 -17.42
CA SER A 409 24.50 11.65 -17.08
C SER A 409 24.36 13.16 -17.12
N HIS A 410 23.31 13.62 -17.79
CA HIS A 410 22.98 15.02 -17.95
C HIS A 410 21.69 15.37 -17.23
N SER A 411 21.64 16.55 -16.64
CA SER A 411 20.47 17.09 -15.93
C SER A 411 20.28 18.54 -16.31
N ILE A 412 19.29 18.79 -17.17
CA ILE A 412 19.01 20.12 -17.71
C ILE A 412 17.87 20.76 -16.90
N PRO A 413 18.05 21.95 -16.33
CA PRO A 413 16.95 22.64 -15.66
C PRO A 413 15.76 22.85 -16.60
N LEU A 414 14.54 22.48 -16.18
CA LEU A 414 13.34 22.66 -17.01
C LEU A 414 13.09 24.13 -17.35
N ASP A 415 13.52 25.05 -16.48
CA ASP A 415 13.41 26.49 -16.75
C ASP A 415 14.24 26.92 -17.97
N SER A 416 15.37 26.27 -18.24
CA SER A 416 16.20 26.54 -19.42
C SER A 416 15.59 26.03 -20.73
N LEU A 417 14.58 25.16 -20.64
CA LEU A 417 13.85 24.61 -21.78
C LEU A 417 12.53 25.35 -22.06
N LYS A 418 12.19 26.38 -21.26
CA LYS A 418 11.02 27.24 -21.51
C LYS A 418 11.15 27.96 -22.86
N GLY A 419 10.07 27.98 -23.63
CA GLY A 419 10.06 28.58 -24.98
C GLY A 419 10.76 27.75 -26.07
N ARG A 420 11.16 26.49 -25.74
CA ARG A 420 11.79 25.57 -26.69
C ARG A 420 10.89 24.37 -26.98
N ASP A 421 9.58 24.63 -27.14
CA ASP A 421 8.56 23.60 -27.31
C ASP A 421 8.75 22.79 -28.60
N SER A 422 9.39 23.39 -29.61
CA SER A 422 9.76 22.70 -30.85
C SER A 422 10.63 21.46 -30.63
N LEU A 423 11.45 21.43 -29.57
CA LEU A 423 12.24 20.25 -29.23
C LEU A 423 11.36 19.03 -28.87
N PHE A 424 10.15 19.27 -28.38
CA PHE A 424 9.23 18.25 -27.89
C PHE A 424 7.98 18.12 -28.78
N ALA A 425 7.97 18.72 -29.97
CA ALA A 425 6.79 18.79 -30.85
C ALA A 425 6.24 17.42 -31.27
N HIS A 426 7.07 16.39 -31.27
CA HIS A 426 6.70 15.02 -31.67
C HIS A 426 6.64 14.06 -30.49
N VAL A 427 6.66 14.56 -29.25
CA VAL A 427 6.57 13.72 -28.05
C VAL A 427 5.10 13.57 -27.67
N PRO A 428 4.54 12.34 -27.67
CA PRO A 428 3.18 12.09 -27.22
C PRO A 428 2.97 12.57 -25.76
N LYS A 429 1.75 13.01 -25.43
CA LYS A 429 1.41 13.55 -24.09
C LYS A 429 1.74 12.58 -22.97
N MET A 430 1.54 11.28 -23.19
CA MET A 430 1.88 10.25 -22.23
C MET A 430 3.34 10.35 -21.76
N PHE A 431 4.29 10.62 -22.67
CA PHE A 431 5.71 10.71 -22.33
C PHE A 431 6.07 12.01 -21.62
N MET A 432 5.33 13.07 -21.84
CA MET A 432 5.61 14.37 -21.21
C MET A 432 5.54 14.29 -19.68
N GLN A 433 4.64 13.48 -19.12
CA GLN A 433 4.55 13.27 -17.67
C GLN A 433 5.79 12.56 -17.09
N TRP A 434 6.48 11.74 -17.88
CA TRP A 434 7.69 11.01 -17.44
C TRP A 434 8.97 11.78 -17.74
N LEU A 435 9.02 12.50 -18.85
CA LEU A 435 10.18 13.30 -19.25
C LEU A 435 10.26 14.63 -18.50
N LYS A 436 9.10 15.22 -18.18
CA LYS A 436 8.97 16.49 -17.44
C LYS A 436 7.98 16.32 -16.28
N PRO A 437 8.26 15.44 -15.31
CA PRO A 437 7.32 15.23 -14.21
C PRO A 437 7.17 16.51 -13.38
N ALA A 438 5.96 16.80 -12.91
CA ALA A 438 5.64 18.00 -12.13
C ALA A 438 6.46 18.10 -10.82
N THR A 439 6.97 16.97 -10.34
CA THR A 439 7.81 16.89 -9.13
C THR A 439 9.30 17.09 -9.39
N SER A 440 9.74 17.07 -10.66
CA SER A 440 11.15 17.27 -11.04
C SER A 440 11.39 18.69 -11.53
N ARG A 441 12.58 19.22 -11.25
CA ARG A 441 13.06 20.48 -11.80
C ARG A 441 14.01 20.28 -12.97
N PHE A 442 14.28 19.04 -13.34
CA PHE A 442 15.30 18.69 -14.33
C PHE A 442 14.76 17.70 -15.37
N PHE A 443 15.14 17.92 -16.62
CA PHE A 443 15.09 16.94 -17.70
C PHE A 443 16.39 16.15 -17.69
N GLN A 444 16.31 14.82 -17.63
CA GLN A 444 17.48 13.94 -17.46
C GLN A 444 17.66 13.01 -18.64
N TYR A 445 18.91 12.77 -19.01
CA TYR A 445 19.28 11.78 -20.01
C TYR A 445 20.73 11.30 -19.83
N VAL A 446 21.07 10.19 -20.49
CA VAL A 446 22.41 9.62 -20.53
C VAL A 446 22.97 9.79 -21.93
N ALA A 447 24.21 10.19 -22.04
CA ALA A 447 24.87 10.42 -23.31
C ALA A 447 26.24 9.73 -23.41
N VAL A 448 26.65 9.53 -24.64
CA VAL A 448 28.01 9.25 -25.05
C VAL A 448 28.49 10.35 -25.98
N ASP A 449 29.51 11.06 -25.58
CA ASP A 449 30.17 12.07 -26.41
C ASP A 449 31.05 11.42 -27.48
N SER A 450 31.23 12.10 -28.60
CA SER A 450 32.04 11.61 -29.73
C SER A 450 33.48 11.25 -29.31
N ALA A 451 34.06 11.99 -28.36
CA ALA A 451 35.40 11.71 -27.83
C ALA A 451 35.48 10.39 -27.01
N ASN A 452 34.35 9.89 -26.55
CA ASN A 452 34.24 8.67 -25.76
C ASN A 452 33.83 7.44 -26.58
N ILE A 453 33.73 7.57 -27.91
CA ILE A 453 33.48 6.43 -28.79
C ILE A 453 34.81 5.75 -29.14
N ASP A 454 34.86 4.43 -28.96
CA ASP A 454 36.03 3.64 -29.37
C ASP A 454 36.19 3.71 -30.88
N GLY A 455 37.24 4.37 -31.34
CA GLY A 455 37.56 4.59 -32.74
C GLY A 455 37.91 3.34 -33.53
N THR A 456 38.16 2.19 -32.89
CA THR A 456 38.60 0.97 -33.55
C THR A 456 37.46 0.18 -34.19
N THR A 457 36.26 0.26 -33.66
CA THR A 457 35.10 -0.52 -34.11
C THR A 457 33.87 0.29 -34.45
N GLY A 458 33.80 1.53 -34.03
CA GLY A 458 33.00 2.61 -34.55
C GLY A 458 31.48 2.53 -34.57
N LYS A 459 30.85 1.62 -33.85
CA LYS A 459 29.40 1.56 -33.68
C LYS A 459 29.06 1.43 -32.20
N PRO A 460 28.77 2.53 -31.50
CA PRO A 460 28.37 2.48 -30.09
C PRO A 460 27.11 1.64 -29.89
N GLU A 461 27.04 0.94 -28.77
CA GLU A 461 25.95 0.07 -28.41
C GLU A 461 25.58 0.28 -26.95
N PHE A 462 24.30 0.43 -26.65
CA PHE A 462 23.73 0.45 -25.31
C PHE A 462 22.88 -0.78 -25.08
N ASN A 463 23.12 -1.48 -23.96
CA ASN A 463 22.30 -2.59 -23.51
C ASN A 463 21.57 -2.19 -22.25
N PHE A 464 20.26 -2.19 -22.29
CA PHE A 464 19.39 -1.84 -21.17
C PHE A 464 18.83 -3.10 -20.54
N ALA A 465 19.01 -3.25 -19.22
CA ALA A 465 18.36 -4.29 -18.45
C ALA A 465 16.90 -3.93 -18.19
N LEU A 466 15.99 -4.74 -18.67
CA LEU A 466 14.55 -4.56 -18.49
C LEU A 466 14.12 -5.35 -17.25
N ARG A 467 14.32 -4.76 -16.05
CA ARG A 467 14.08 -5.46 -14.79
C ARG A 467 12.59 -5.48 -14.42
N ASN A 468 12.17 -6.53 -13.73
CA ASN A 468 10.79 -6.71 -13.25
C ASN A 468 9.72 -6.81 -14.33
N VAL A 469 10.08 -7.27 -15.51
CA VAL A 469 9.14 -7.57 -16.60
C VAL A 469 8.24 -8.73 -16.19
N ARG A 470 6.96 -8.61 -16.48
CA ARG A 470 5.96 -9.66 -16.28
C ARG A 470 5.61 -10.35 -17.59
N SER A 471 5.03 -11.53 -17.50
CA SER A 471 4.57 -12.29 -18.67
C SER A 471 3.27 -11.70 -19.22
N THR A 472 3.38 -10.55 -19.88
CA THR A 472 2.26 -9.83 -20.50
C THR A 472 2.76 -9.08 -21.73
N THR A 473 1.84 -8.44 -22.44
CA THR A 473 2.16 -7.64 -23.63
C THR A 473 2.50 -6.22 -23.22
N TYR A 474 3.64 -5.75 -23.71
CA TYR A 474 4.08 -4.36 -23.55
C TYR A 474 4.27 -3.73 -24.93
N HIS A 475 3.96 -2.45 -25.01
CA HIS A 475 4.44 -1.57 -26.06
C HIS A 475 5.81 -1.02 -25.65
N ILE A 476 6.81 -1.14 -26.50
CA ILE A 476 8.19 -0.81 -26.17
C ILE A 476 8.58 0.50 -26.87
N TYR A 477 9.09 1.45 -26.09
CA TYR A 477 9.51 2.75 -26.58
C TYR A 477 10.93 3.07 -26.15
N VAL A 478 11.64 3.80 -27.03
CA VAL A 478 12.95 4.40 -26.70
C VAL A 478 12.89 5.89 -26.98
N VAL A 479 13.28 6.69 -26.00
CA VAL A 479 13.30 8.15 -26.11
C VAL A 479 14.74 8.61 -26.26
N THR A 480 15.03 9.29 -27.37
CA THR A 480 16.35 9.87 -27.65
C THR A 480 16.29 11.39 -27.65
N VAL A 481 17.43 12.01 -27.38
CA VAL A 481 17.56 13.45 -27.15
C VAL A 481 18.52 14.06 -28.19
N PRO A 482 18.15 15.16 -28.86
CA PRO A 482 19.03 15.87 -29.79
C PRO A 482 20.08 16.70 -29.05
N ALA A 483 21.20 17.00 -29.71
CA ALA A 483 22.25 17.86 -29.16
C ALA A 483 21.73 19.24 -28.78
N GLN A 484 20.75 19.72 -29.51
CA GLN A 484 20.16 21.07 -29.34
C GLN A 484 19.49 21.27 -27.97
N VAL A 485 19.28 20.21 -27.17
CA VAL A 485 18.79 20.34 -25.79
C VAL A 485 19.81 21.08 -24.92
N GLU A 486 21.12 20.81 -25.08
CA GLU A 486 22.20 21.52 -24.38
C GLU A 486 22.79 22.66 -25.22
N GLU A 487 23.04 22.37 -26.48
CA GLU A 487 23.70 23.29 -27.41
C GLU A 487 22.70 23.76 -28.48
N PRO A 488 21.96 24.85 -28.25
CA PRO A 488 20.90 25.30 -29.18
C PRO A 488 21.36 25.53 -30.62
N LEU A 489 22.63 25.84 -30.81
CA LEU A 489 23.25 26.11 -32.12
C LEU A 489 24.00 24.88 -32.67
N ALA A 490 23.92 23.73 -32.04
CA ALA A 490 24.56 22.51 -32.56
C ALA A 490 24.03 22.17 -33.95
N ASP A 491 24.91 21.63 -34.79
CA ASP A 491 24.55 21.12 -36.13
C ASP A 491 23.44 20.07 -36.00
N VAL A 492 22.42 20.23 -36.82
CA VAL A 492 21.33 19.28 -36.94
C VAL A 492 21.73 18.16 -37.90
N LYS A 493 22.00 16.96 -37.38
CA LYS A 493 22.40 15.79 -38.16
C LYS A 493 21.50 14.60 -37.85
N PRO A 494 21.08 13.83 -38.86
CA PRO A 494 20.32 12.60 -38.64
C PRO A 494 21.18 11.53 -37.98
N TYR A 495 20.53 10.63 -37.24
CA TYR A 495 21.16 9.45 -36.67
C TYR A 495 20.31 8.22 -36.95
N TYR A 496 20.97 7.05 -37.05
CA TYR A 496 20.37 5.81 -37.51
C TYR A 496 20.57 4.71 -36.47
N LEU A 497 19.48 4.18 -35.94
CA LEU A 497 19.48 3.23 -34.84
C LEU A 497 18.86 1.90 -35.25
N ARG A 498 19.31 0.82 -34.61
CA ARG A 498 18.68 -0.50 -34.59
C ARG A 498 18.46 -0.94 -33.18
N PHE A 499 17.39 -1.71 -33.00
CA PHE A 499 16.99 -2.24 -31.72
C PHE A 499 16.87 -3.75 -31.78
N TYR A 500 17.36 -4.40 -30.74
CA TYR A 500 17.33 -5.85 -30.60
C TYR A 500 16.86 -6.18 -29.18
N LEU A 501 15.91 -7.12 -29.09
CA LEU A 501 15.42 -7.61 -27.83
C LEU A 501 15.98 -9.01 -27.58
N SER A 502 16.61 -9.23 -26.44
CA SER A 502 17.00 -10.55 -25.97
C SER A 502 16.09 -10.96 -24.81
N TRP A 503 15.52 -12.15 -24.88
CA TRP A 503 14.52 -12.63 -23.93
C TRP A 503 14.58 -14.16 -23.83
N THR A 504 13.90 -14.75 -22.83
CA THR A 504 13.86 -16.21 -22.63
C THR A 504 12.46 -16.71 -23.01
N ASP A 505 12.40 -17.79 -23.78
CA ASP A 505 11.13 -18.44 -24.15
C ASP A 505 10.61 -19.37 -23.04
N ALA A 506 9.40 -19.89 -23.23
CA ALA A 506 8.78 -20.81 -22.29
C ALA A 506 9.54 -22.13 -22.11
N ALA A 507 10.45 -22.47 -23.03
CA ALA A 507 11.33 -23.64 -22.94
C ALA A 507 12.69 -23.33 -22.26
N ASN A 508 12.82 -22.16 -21.62
CA ASN A 508 14.04 -21.66 -20.99
C ASN A 508 15.22 -21.54 -21.97
N LYS A 509 14.94 -21.11 -23.19
CA LYS A 509 15.97 -20.83 -24.19
C LYS A 509 16.02 -19.33 -24.43
N GLN A 510 17.24 -18.80 -24.49
CA GLN A 510 17.44 -17.43 -24.92
C GLN A 510 17.04 -17.25 -26.37
N GLN A 511 16.28 -16.23 -26.62
CA GLN A 511 15.86 -15.78 -27.91
C GLN A 511 16.38 -14.37 -28.19
N TYR A 512 16.45 -14.05 -29.46
CA TYR A 512 16.95 -12.78 -29.92
C TYR A 512 16.12 -12.33 -31.13
N THR A 513 15.59 -11.14 -31.07
CA THR A 513 14.76 -10.61 -32.17
C THR A 513 15.09 -9.16 -32.48
N VAL A 514 14.94 -8.79 -33.73
CA VAL A 514 15.01 -7.39 -34.17
C VAL A 514 13.64 -6.76 -33.93
N LEU A 515 13.61 -5.58 -33.34
CA LEU A 515 12.38 -4.83 -33.17
C LEU A 515 12.21 -3.77 -34.27
N PRO A 516 10.97 -3.56 -34.74
CA PRO A 516 9.73 -4.26 -34.40
C PRO A 516 9.70 -5.67 -34.97
N GLN A 517 9.00 -6.56 -34.26
CA GLN A 517 8.93 -7.97 -34.64
C GLN A 517 8.08 -8.15 -35.91
N GLY A 518 8.60 -8.88 -36.89
CA GLY A 518 7.83 -9.29 -38.07
C GLY A 518 7.58 -8.21 -39.11
N ALA A 519 8.15 -7.04 -38.96
CA ALA A 519 7.86 -5.96 -39.88
C ALA A 519 8.68 -6.04 -41.16
N LYS A 520 7.98 -6.27 -42.19
CA LYS A 520 8.22 -5.53 -43.45
C LYS A 520 7.66 -4.13 -43.19
N SER A 521 8.42 -3.26 -42.52
CA SER A 521 7.83 -2.05 -42.01
C SER A 521 7.63 -1.03 -43.07
N THR A 522 6.46 -0.48 -43.06
CA THR A 522 6.05 0.80 -43.57
C THR A 522 6.10 1.89 -42.48
N ILE A 523 7.08 1.85 -41.61
CA ILE A 523 7.44 3.10 -40.92
C ILE A 523 8.10 3.92 -42.01
N GLU A 524 7.64 5.14 -42.25
CA GLU A 524 8.23 6.03 -43.27
C GLU A 524 9.73 6.16 -43.00
N MET A 525 10.48 5.28 -43.63
CA MET A 525 11.90 5.38 -43.75
C MET A 525 12.12 6.16 -45.00
N THR A 526 12.46 7.43 -44.88
CA THR A 526 13.15 8.12 -45.98
C THR A 526 14.47 7.38 -46.18
N THR A 527 14.47 6.42 -47.06
CA THR A 527 15.67 5.72 -47.48
C THR A 527 16.54 6.70 -48.23
N ASP A 528 17.76 6.96 -47.75
CA ASP A 528 18.80 7.47 -48.62
C ASP A 528 18.98 6.48 -49.77
N GLU A 529 18.99 6.98 -51.01
CA GLU A 529 19.14 6.17 -52.22
C GLU A 529 20.32 5.22 -52.04
N GLY A 530 20.07 3.92 -52.01
CA GLY A 530 21.07 2.86 -52.01
C GLY A 530 21.15 1.96 -50.78
N GLU A 531 20.28 2.08 -49.76
CA GLU A 531 20.27 1.11 -48.66
C GLU A 531 19.27 -0.04 -48.89
N SER A 532 19.77 -1.26 -48.67
CA SER A 532 18.98 -2.49 -48.73
C SER A 532 17.82 -2.46 -47.75
N THR A 533 16.61 -2.67 -48.21
CA THR A 533 15.36 -2.79 -47.43
C THR A 533 15.31 -3.97 -46.45
N ALA A 534 16.39 -4.74 -46.36
CA ALA A 534 16.43 -5.98 -45.57
C ALA A 534 16.66 -5.79 -44.07
N THR A 535 16.98 -4.57 -43.58
CA THR A 535 17.27 -4.33 -42.18
C THR A 535 16.63 -3.04 -41.72
N MET A 536 15.74 -3.17 -40.73
CA MET A 536 15.03 -2.01 -40.16
C MET A 536 15.99 -1.09 -39.42
N THR A 537 15.99 0.16 -39.81
CA THR A 537 16.78 1.23 -39.23
C THR A 537 15.85 2.38 -38.92
N TYR A 538 15.82 2.80 -37.68
CA TYR A 538 15.08 3.99 -37.27
C TYR A 538 15.94 5.23 -37.50
N ILE A 539 15.33 6.24 -38.12
CA ILE A 539 15.97 7.53 -38.37
C ILE A 539 15.41 8.53 -37.39
N GLY A 540 16.28 9.09 -36.54
CA GLY A 540 15.88 10.16 -35.63
C GLY A 540 15.63 11.46 -36.38
N ASN A 541 14.50 12.13 -36.08
CA ASN A 541 14.24 13.49 -36.52
C ASN A 541 15.26 14.43 -35.88
N PRO A 542 16.15 15.01 -36.68
CA PRO A 542 17.21 15.85 -36.12
C PRO A 542 16.60 17.12 -35.49
N GLY A 543 17.14 17.52 -34.35
CA GLY A 543 16.69 18.72 -33.64
C GLY A 543 15.46 18.52 -32.73
N CYS A 544 14.92 17.32 -32.63
CA CYS A 544 13.78 16.99 -31.77
C CYS A 544 14.10 15.84 -30.82
N VAL A 545 13.40 15.81 -29.69
CA VAL A 545 13.30 14.61 -28.86
C VAL A 545 12.45 13.60 -29.63
N ASN A 546 12.98 12.39 -29.84
CA ASN A 546 12.29 11.34 -30.59
C ASN A 546 11.82 10.26 -29.65
N VAL A 547 10.58 9.83 -29.83
CA VAL A 547 10.01 8.64 -29.23
C VAL A 547 9.91 7.57 -30.30
N PHE A 548 10.81 6.60 -30.25
CA PHE A 548 10.80 5.46 -31.16
C PHE A 548 9.83 4.42 -30.65
N ASP A 549 8.77 4.18 -31.39
CA ASP A 549 7.83 3.10 -31.17
C ASP A 549 8.39 1.82 -31.77
N LEU A 550 8.73 0.86 -30.92
CA LEU A 550 9.28 -0.44 -31.33
C LEU A 550 8.19 -1.51 -31.46
N GLY A 551 6.92 -1.13 -31.28
CA GLY A 551 5.77 -2.02 -31.36
C GLY A 551 5.53 -2.84 -30.09
N GLU A 552 4.55 -3.73 -30.20
CA GLU A 552 4.14 -4.62 -29.12
C GLU A 552 5.03 -5.86 -29.05
N PHE A 553 5.32 -6.29 -27.83
CA PHE A 553 5.98 -7.56 -27.56
C PHE A 553 5.35 -8.24 -26.34
N THR A 554 5.02 -9.52 -26.51
CA THR A 554 4.50 -10.36 -25.42
C THR A 554 5.63 -11.19 -24.81
N PHE A 555 5.96 -10.92 -23.56
CA PHE A 555 6.93 -11.73 -22.85
C PHE A 555 6.27 -13.04 -22.37
N PRO A 556 6.80 -14.21 -22.75
CA PRO A 556 6.18 -15.48 -22.39
C PRO A 556 6.46 -15.90 -20.95
N VAL A 557 7.47 -15.31 -20.31
CA VAL A 557 7.91 -15.62 -18.93
C VAL A 557 8.04 -14.37 -18.08
N CYS A 558 7.83 -14.53 -16.80
CA CYS A 558 7.90 -13.47 -15.80
C CYS A 558 9.31 -13.37 -15.20
N TYR A 559 9.82 -12.14 -15.11
CA TYR A 559 11.13 -11.82 -14.51
C TYR A 559 10.97 -11.01 -13.21
N TYR A 560 9.74 -10.79 -12.76
CA TYR A 560 9.47 -9.98 -11.58
C TYR A 560 10.04 -10.63 -10.31
N GLY A 561 10.86 -9.87 -9.58
CA GLY A 561 11.49 -10.35 -8.36
C GLY A 561 12.67 -11.31 -8.57
N LEU A 562 13.16 -11.47 -9.81
CA LEU A 562 14.31 -12.30 -10.16
C LEU A 562 15.52 -11.44 -10.53
N ASP A 563 16.70 -12.04 -10.42
CA ASP A 563 17.94 -11.42 -10.92
C ASP A 563 18.06 -11.49 -12.45
N ALA A 564 17.36 -12.44 -13.09
CA ALA A 564 17.24 -12.54 -14.53
C ALA A 564 16.38 -11.42 -15.10
N TYR A 565 16.68 -10.98 -16.31
CA TYR A 565 15.92 -9.95 -17.02
C TYR A 565 16.12 -10.05 -18.53
N PRO A 566 15.14 -9.63 -19.34
CA PRO A 566 15.35 -9.39 -20.76
C PRO A 566 16.19 -8.13 -20.95
N SER A 567 16.82 -7.99 -22.12
CA SER A 567 17.61 -6.81 -22.43
C SER A 567 17.27 -6.23 -23.80
N LEU A 568 17.25 -4.90 -23.86
CA LEU A 568 17.12 -4.16 -25.11
C LEU A 568 18.49 -3.60 -25.49
N MET A 569 18.98 -3.98 -26.66
CA MET A 569 20.18 -3.39 -27.25
C MET A 569 19.77 -2.33 -28.28
N MET A 570 20.34 -1.14 -28.15
CA MET A 570 20.27 -0.05 -29.10
C MET A 570 21.67 0.18 -29.69
N MET A 571 21.78 0.22 -31.00
CA MET A 571 23.07 0.43 -31.67
C MET A 571 22.96 1.39 -32.85
N HIS A 572 24.01 2.17 -33.08
CA HIS A 572 24.19 2.92 -34.31
C HIS A 572 24.43 2.02 -35.50
N THR A 573 23.84 2.32 -36.64
CA THR A 573 24.11 1.59 -37.89
C THR A 573 25.24 2.21 -38.71
N LYS A 574 25.47 3.52 -38.60
CA LYS A 574 26.55 4.24 -39.30
C LYS A 574 27.83 4.23 -38.46
N SER A 575 28.91 3.71 -39.04
CA SER A 575 30.18 3.56 -38.30
C SER A 575 30.88 4.92 -38.08
N TYR A 576 31.37 5.13 -36.85
CA TYR A 576 32.17 6.29 -36.50
C TYR A 576 33.58 6.32 -37.14
N THR A 577 34.12 5.17 -37.53
CA THR A 577 35.41 5.07 -38.22
C THR A 577 35.43 5.75 -39.57
N SER A 578 34.27 5.87 -40.23
CA SER A 578 34.13 6.56 -41.50
C SER A 578 34.13 8.09 -41.32
N SER A 579 35.10 8.76 -41.95
CA SER A 579 35.18 10.23 -41.95
C SER A 579 33.96 10.88 -42.65
N SER A 580 33.45 10.23 -43.66
CA SER A 580 32.23 10.67 -44.38
C SER A 580 31.02 10.58 -43.44
N ASN A 581 30.86 9.48 -42.70
CA ASN A 581 29.75 9.32 -41.78
C ASN A 581 29.79 10.36 -40.65
N ARG A 582 30.96 10.67 -40.11
CA ARG A 582 31.11 11.72 -39.07
C ARG A 582 30.67 13.11 -39.53
N LYS A 583 30.82 13.39 -40.82
CA LYS A 583 30.35 14.67 -41.40
C LYS A 583 28.85 14.71 -41.59
N LYS A 584 28.25 13.60 -41.97
CA LYS A 584 26.85 13.52 -42.40
C LYS A 584 25.88 13.17 -41.26
N TYR A 585 26.32 12.37 -40.25
CA TYR A 585 25.47 11.78 -39.26
C TYR A 585 25.91 12.15 -37.83
N ASP A 586 24.94 12.32 -36.92
CA ASP A 586 25.22 12.37 -35.49
C ASP A 586 25.62 10.95 -35.04
N GLN A 587 26.77 10.84 -34.43
CA GLN A 587 27.31 9.59 -33.93
C GLN A 587 27.15 9.44 -32.40
N GLN A 588 26.69 10.51 -31.75
CA GLN A 588 26.48 10.51 -30.32
C GLN A 588 25.14 9.83 -30.01
N MET A 589 25.12 9.08 -28.92
CA MET A 589 23.89 8.47 -28.40
C MET A 589 23.46 9.24 -27.15
N ARG A 590 22.22 9.73 -27.16
CA ARG A 590 21.60 10.41 -26.03
C ARG A 590 20.25 9.78 -25.80
N VAL A 591 20.05 9.20 -24.61
CA VAL A 591 18.83 8.44 -24.26
C VAL A 591 18.22 9.01 -22.99
N ALA A 592 16.97 9.46 -23.07
CA ALA A 592 16.19 9.88 -21.91
C ALA A 592 15.48 8.71 -21.24
N GLY A 593 15.18 7.63 -21.96
CA GLY A 593 14.59 6.43 -21.37
C GLY A 593 14.26 5.35 -22.37
N VAL A 594 14.16 4.14 -21.84
CA VAL A 594 13.51 2.98 -22.45
C VAL A 594 12.27 2.69 -21.61
N TYR A 595 11.12 2.57 -22.24
CA TYR A 595 9.84 2.40 -21.58
C TYR A 595 9.13 1.16 -22.11
N LEU A 596 8.69 0.30 -21.19
CA LEU A 596 7.77 -0.79 -21.45
C LEU A 596 6.43 -0.41 -20.86
N VAL A 597 5.47 -0.15 -21.71
CA VAL A 597 4.12 0.29 -21.35
C VAL A 597 3.17 -0.89 -21.57
N PRO A 598 2.45 -1.38 -20.54
CA PRO A 598 1.45 -2.41 -20.72
C PRO A 598 0.46 -2.01 -21.82
N LYS A 599 0.07 -2.99 -22.65
CA LYS A 599 -0.77 -2.72 -23.83
C LYS A 599 -2.07 -1.98 -23.48
N ASP A 600 -2.79 -2.45 -22.52
CA ASP A 600 -4.07 -1.87 -22.07
C ASP A 600 -3.94 -0.44 -21.52
N TYR A 601 -2.82 -0.12 -20.85
CA TYR A 601 -2.50 1.24 -20.42
C TYR A 601 -2.18 2.14 -21.62
N ASN A 602 -1.42 1.65 -22.57
CA ASN A 602 -1.08 2.36 -23.81
C ASN A 602 -2.34 2.67 -24.63
N ASP A 603 -3.23 1.70 -24.78
CA ASP A 603 -4.48 1.85 -25.55
C ASP A 603 -5.39 2.92 -24.95
N ILE A 604 -5.43 3.07 -23.62
CA ILE A 604 -6.18 4.16 -22.96
C ILE A 604 -5.61 5.52 -23.34
N TRP A 605 -4.29 5.68 -23.31
CA TRP A 605 -3.66 6.94 -23.68
C TRP A 605 -3.82 7.27 -25.15
N ALA A 606 -3.66 6.29 -26.03
CA ALA A 606 -3.83 6.46 -27.47
C ALA A 606 -5.26 6.90 -27.84
N ASN A 607 -6.27 6.43 -27.08
CA ASN A 607 -7.66 6.84 -27.29
C ASN A 607 -7.99 8.25 -26.75
N ASN A 608 -7.10 8.83 -25.93
CA ASN A 608 -7.28 10.14 -25.30
C ASN A 608 -6.35 11.23 -25.90
N GLU A 609 -5.49 10.90 -26.84
CA GLU A 609 -4.65 11.86 -27.60
C GLU A 609 -5.37 12.41 -28.84
#